data_13bf4e9dc94b3502bc17dd746c850953
#
_entry.id   13bf4e9dc94b3502bc17dd746c850953
#
_cell.length_a   1.000
_cell.length_b   1.000
_cell.length_c   1.000
_cell.angle_alpha   90.00
_cell.angle_beta   90.00
_cell.angle_gamma   90.00
#
_symmetry.space_group_name_H-M   'P 1'
#
loop_
_entity.id
_entity.type
_entity.pdbx_description
1 polymer ?
#
loop_
_entity_poly.entity_id
_entity_poly.type
_entity_poly.pdbx_seq_one_letter_code
_entity_poly.pdbx_strand_id
1 'polypeptide(L)'
;MRSWFHFLPICLLLALSGPAAAVPTEPLVLDAEDDWYPYTAYKDGRIQGMSADIVRAAFRAADTPVQLNPYPYSRCMKLALKGLIAGCFNTSPNPHILADYRLPRHPLFRAEIQLWARRDEARPVNAEQALSGRKVAVTLGYEYGDGFDRRHDLVRIPVRKDYYGFLMLQRGRVDYALAYRNTARQLFSEHPELEGQFQPVATVHRPELYLSFSRRHPQAEHLLERFDLGMQRILASGEYQKILDGWSQAADATP
;
A
#
# COMPACT_ATOMS: atom_id res chain seq x y z
N MET A 1 -3.85 6.34 92.88
CA MET A 1 -4.51 6.56 91.60
C MET A 1 -3.43 6.57 90.50
N ARG A 2 -3.29 5.46 89.77
CA ARG A 2 -2.29 5.28 88.70
C ARG A 2 -2.98 5.26 87.34
N SER A 3 -2.74 6.31 86.54
CA SER A 3 -3.25 6.45 85.17
C SER A 3 -2.32 5.69 84.20
N TRP A 4 -2.85 4.73 83.45
CA TRP A 4 -2.12 4.01 82.40
C TRP A 4 -2.52 4.63 81.05
N PHE A 5 -1.53 5.24 80.38
CA PHE A 5 -1.66 5.67 78.99
C PHE A 5 -1.31 4.49 78.08
N HIS A 6 -2.24 4.06 77.28
CA HIS A 6 -2.00 3.07 76.21
C HIS A 6 -1.57 3.81 74.96
N PHE A 7 -0.31 3.63 74.54
CA PHE A 7 0.17 4.03 73.24
C PHE A 7 -0.24 2.97 72.20
N LEU A 8 -1.04 3.35 71.21
CA LEU A 8 -1.34 2.55 70.01
C LEU A 8 -0.28 2.83 68.96
N PRO A 9 0.45 1.84 68.36
CA PRO A 9 1.34 2.07 67.26
C PRO A 9 0.52 2.19 65.98
N ILE A 10 0.61 3.35 65.29
CA ILE A 10 0.10 3.55 63.93
C ILE A 10 1.07 2.85 63.00
N CYS A 11 0.68 1.69 62.45
CA CYS A 11 1.37 1.05 61.30
C CYS A 11 1.11 1.84 60.04
N LEU A 12 2.12 2.59 59.57
CA LEU A 12 2.15 3.27 58.29
C LEU A 12 2.42 2.24 57.19
N LEU A 13 1.35 1.79 56.50
CA LEU A 13 1.45 0.96 55.30
C LEU A 13 1.94 1.81 54.14
N LEU A 14 3.26 1.77 53.86
CA LEU A 14 3.84 2.28 52.64
C LEU A 14 3.42 1.36 51.48
N ALA A 15 2.46 1.81 50.66
CA ALA A 15 2.10 1.18 49.40
C ALA A 15 3.24 1.38 48.40
N LEU A 16 4.04 0.34 48.17
CA LEU A 16 5.04 0.25 47.11
C LEU A 16 4.26 0.14 45.77
N SER A 17 3.94 1.27 45.16
CA SER A 17 3.52 1.30 43.75
C SER A 17 4.76 1.08 42.88
N GLY A 18 5.09 -0.17 42.58
CA GLY A 18 6.09 -0.49 41.58
C GLY A 18 5.62 -0.02 40.19
N PRO A 19 6.56 0.44 39.30
CA PRO A 19 6.18 0.75 37.94
C PRO A 19 5.60 -0.50 37.29
N ALA A 20 4.37 -0.42 36.80
CA ALA A 20 3.78 -1.46 35.96
C ALA A 20 4.67 -1.63 34.74
N ALA A 21 5.42 -2.71 34.66
CA ALA A 21 6.20 -3.06 33.47
C ALA A 21 5.18 -3.19 32.33
N ALA A 22 5.29 -2.31 31.33
CA ALA A 22 4.52 -2.42 30.12
C ALA A 22 4.85 -3.77 29.48
N VAL A 23 3.86 -4.66 29.41
CA VAL A 23 4.00 -5.93 28.69
C VAL A 23 4.34 -5.55 27.23
N PRO A 24 5.44 -6.06 26.65
CA PRO A 24 5.73 -5.83 25.25
C PRO A 24 4.56 -6.40 24.46
N THR A 25 3.74 -5.55 23.88
CA THR A 25 2.74 -5.99 22.90
C THR A 25 3.50 -6.46 21.69
N GLU A 26 3.36 -7.74 21.33
CA GLU A 26 3.92 -8.25 20.09
C GLU A 26 3.51 -7.33 18.93
N PRO A 27 4.46 -6.99 18.03
CA PRO A 27 4.15 -6.10 16.93
C PRO A 27 3.08 -6.74 16.07
N LEU A 28 2.10 -5.93 15.70
CA LEU A 28 1.06 -6.33 14.78
C LEU A 28 1.67 -6.65 13.42
N VAL A 29 1.25 -7.74 12.81
CA VAL A 29 1.72 -8.15 11.49
C VAL A 29 0.71 -7.72 10.44
N LEU A 30 1.18 -6.96 9.46
CA LEU A 30 0.48 -6.66 8.21
C LEU A 30 1.33 -7.13 7.03
N ASP A 31 0.68 -7.56 5.98
CA ASP A 31 1.36 -7.98 4.79
C ASP A 31 1.33 -6.90 3.72
N ALA A 32 2.42 -6.78 2.99
CA ALA A 32 2.68 -5.72 2.03
C ALA A 32 3.14 -6.29 0.70
N GLU A 33 2.78 -5.63 -0.39
CA GLU A 33 3.29 -5.96 -1.70
C GLU A 33 4.82 -5.84 -1.76
N ASP A 34 5.47 -6.85 -2.35
CA ASP A 34 6.93 -7.01 -2.34
C ASP A 34 7.64 -6.38 -3.54
N ASP A 35 6.91 -5.90 -4.56
CA ASP A 35 7.51 -5.46 -5.83
C ASP A 35 6.71 -4.35 -6.53
N TRP A 36 6.52 -3.24 -5.86
CA TRP A 36 5.81 -2.08 -6.39
C TRP A 36 6.45 -0.74 -5.96
N TYR A 37 7.78 -0.64 -6.13
CA TYR A 37 8.52 0.59 -5.83
C TYR A 37 8.11 1.73 -6.80
N PRO A 38 7.99 2.99 -6.35
CA PRO A 38 8.42 3.54 -5.06
C PRO A 38 7.38 3.43 -3.93
N TYR A 39 6.25 2.76 -4.14
CA TYR A 39 5.18 2.67 -3.15
C TYR A 39 5.43 1.60 -2.08
N THR A 40 5.70 0.37 -2.49
CA THR A 40 6.16 -0.72 -1.65
C THR A 40 7.09 -1.65 -2.40
N ALA A 41 8.15 -2.10 -1.74
CA ALA A 41 9.00 -3.18 -2.24
C ALA A 41 9.78 -3.83 -1.11
N TYR A 42 10.15 -5.08 -1.28
CA TYR A 42 11.10 -5.75 -0.40
C TYR A 42 12.51 -5.46 -0.89
N LYS A 43 13.21 -4.55 -0.20
CA LYS A 43 14.58 -4.14 -0.51
C LYS A 43 15.39 -4.17 0.80
N ASP A 44 16.65 -4.56 0.72
CA ASP A 44 17.60 -4.59 1.85
C ASP A 44 17.04 -5.28 3.11
N GLY A 45 16.36 -6.41 2.92
CA GLY A 45 15.84 -7.22 4.02
C GLY A 45 14.55 -6.70 4.69
N ARG A 46 13.90 -5.66 4.15
CA ARG A 46 12.68 -5.08 4.71
C ARG A 46 11.74 -4.52 3.65
N ILE A 47 10.47 -4.36 4.00
CA ILE A 47 9.53 -3.60 3.18
C ILE A 47 9.87 -2.10 3.28
N GLN A 48 10.03 -1.45 2.14
CA GLN A 48 10.32 -0.01 1.99
C GLN A 48 9.31 0.60 1.00
N GLY A 49 9.21 1.93 0.99
CA GLY A 49 8.40 2.68 0.05
C GLY A 49 7.42 3.65 0.71
N MET A 50 6.87 4.54 -0.08
CA MET A 50 6.00 5.62 0.39
C MET A 50 4.80 5.11 1.20
N SER A 51 4.07 4.12 0.70
CA SER A 51 2.93 3.57 1.44
C SER A 51 3.35 2.81 2.69
N ALA A 52 4.50 2.15 2.68
CA ALA A 52 5.04 1.51 3.87
C ALA A 52 5.36 2.53 4.97
N ASP A 53 5.90 3.68 4.60
CA ASP A 53 6.20 4.76 5.55
C ASP A 53 4.92 5.40 6.10
N ILE A 54 3.90 5.62 5.26
CA ILE A 54 2.58 6.11 5.70
C ILE A 54 1.94 5.12 6.69
N VAL A 55 1.92 3.83 6.34
CA VAL A 55 1.33 2.78 7.20
C VAL A 55 2.04 2.72 8.56
N ARG A 56 3.39 2.71 8.57
CA ARG A 56 4.15 2.73 9.83
C ARG A 56 3.93 3.99 10.64
N ALA A 57 3.89 5.16 10.00
CA ALA A 57 3.62 6.43 10.67
C ALA A 57 2.23 6.46 11.30
N ALA A 58 1.20 6.02 10.57
CA ALA A 58 -0.16 5.96 11.08
C ALA A 58 -0.28 5.03 12.30
N PHE A 59 0.21 3.80 12.21
CA PHE A 59 0.15 2.87 13.33
C PHE A 59 1.00 3.31 14.53
N ARG A 60 2.18 3.89 14.29
CA ARG A 60 3.00 4.48 15.36
C ARG A 60 2.26 5.63 16.05
N ALA A 61 1.65 6.53 15.28
CA ALA A 61 0.86 7.63 15.83
C ALA A 61 -0.36 7.16 16.62
N ALA A 62 -0.81 5.93 16.40
CA ALA A 62 -1.87 5.27 17.16
C ALA A 62 -1.34 4.37 18.29
N ASP A 63 -0.07 4.46 18.69
CA ASP A 63 0.58 3.64 19.71
C ASP A 63 0.46 2.12 19.43
N THR A 64 0.49 1.73 18.15
CA THR A 64 0.28 0.36 17.69
C THR A 64 1.39 -0.01 16.71
N PRO A 65 2.57 -0.47 17.15
CA PRO A 65 3.67 -0.81 16.27
C PRO A 65 3.29 -1.95 15.31
N VAL A 66 3.73 -1.85 14.05
CA VAL A 66 3.46 -2.85 13.02
C VAL A 66 4.73 -3.39 12.41
N GLN A 67 4.74 -4.69 12.15
CA GLN A 67 5.72 -5.35 11.30
C GLN A 67 5.10 -5.59 9.92
N LEU A 68 5.85 -5.33 8.85
CA LEU A 68 5.40 -5.54 7.48
C LEU A 68 6.12 -6.76 6.89
N ASN A 69 5.34 -7.74 6.42
CA ASN A 69 5.85 -8.93 5.75
C ASN A 69 5.67 -8.82 4.23
N PRO A 70 6.65 -9.28 3.43
CA PRO A 70 6.57 -9.25 1.99
C PRO A 70 5.69 -10.37 1.42
N TYR A 71 4.78 -10.01 0.51
CA TYR A 71 4.01 -10.95 -0.30
C TYR A 71 3.73 -10.38 -1.70
N PRO A 72 3.66 -11.22 -2.74
CA PRO A 72 3.05 -10.80 -4.00
C PRO A 72 1.61 -10.33 -3.78
N TYR A 73 1.21 -9.19 -4.36
CA TYR A 73 -0.08 -8.55 -4.14
C TYR A 73 -1.27 -9.52 -4.21
N SER A 74 -1.37 -10.27 -5.30
CA SER A 74 -2.48 -11.22 -5.48
C SER A 74 -2.55 -12.31 -4.40
N ARG A 75 -1.40 -12.72 -3.83
CA ARG A 75 -1.34 -13.68 -2.73
C ARG A 75 -1.74 -13.03 -1.42
N CYS A 76 -1.24 -11.82 -1.15
CA CYS A 76 -1.60 -11.02 0.01
C CYS A 76 -3.13 -10.86 0.10
N MET A 77 -3.77 -10.40 -0.96
CA MET A 77 -5.21 -10.22 -1.02
C MET A 77 -5.98 -11.54 -0.79
N LYS A 78 -5.55 -12.65 -1.42
CA LYS A 78 -6.18 -13.97 -1.19
C LYS A 78 -6.07 -14.46 0.25
N LEU A 79 -4.96 -14.20 0.93
CA LEU A 79 -4.78 -14.57 2.34
C LEU A 79 -5.69 -13.72 3.24
N ALA A 80 -5.79 -12.42 2.98
CA ALA A 80 -6.70 -11.51 3.69
C ALA A 80 -8.17 -11.90 3.47
N LEU A 81 -8.58 -12.25 2.24
CA LEU A 81 -9.92 -12.75 1.93
C LEU A 81 -10.30 -13.98 2.75
N LYS A 82 -9.33 -14.87 3.00
CA LYS A 82 -9.52 -16.08 3.82
C LYS A 82 -9.45 -15.82 5.32
N GLY A 83 -9.08 -14.61 5.76
CA GLY A 83 -8.89 -14.27 7.18
C GLY A 83 -7.60 -14.84 7.78
N LEU A 84 -6.64 -15.24 6.96
CA LEU A 84 -5.35 -15.79 7.41
C LEU A 84 -4.36 -14.67 7.79
N ILE A 85 -4.59 -13.45 7.30
CA ILE A 85 -3.87 -12.23 7.63
C ILE A 85 -4.87 -11.10 7.84
N ALA A 86 -4.48 -10.08 8.59
CA ALA A 86 -5.36 -8.99 8.96
C ALA A 86 -5.68 -8.03 7.80
N GLY A 87 -4.76 -7.83 6.90
CA GLY A 87 -4.94 -6.92 5.77
C GLY A 87 -3.77 -6.88 4.82
N CYS A 88 -3.97 -6.18 3.72
CA CYS A 88 -3.01 -5.90 2.67
C CYS A 88 -3.19 -4.45 2.21
N PHE A 89 -2.19 -3.80 1.62
CA PHE A 89 -2.34 -2.41 1.21
C PHE A 89 -1.93 -2.15 -0.24
N ASN A 90 -2.22 -0.92 -0.67
CA ASN A 90 -2.21 -0.42 -2.04
C ASN A 90 -3.37 -0.92 -2.90
N THR A 91 -4.53 -1.15 -2.28
CA THR A 91 -5.73 -1.65 -2.95
C THR A 91 -6.53 -0.50 -3.55
N SER A 92 -6.94 -0.64 -4.81
CA SER A 92 -7.88 0.27 -5.46
C SER A 92 -9.33 -0.19 -5.24
N PRO A 93 -10.23 0.66 -4.71
CA PRO A 93 -11.61 0.28 -4.47
C PRO A 93 -12.35 -0.07 -5.75
N ASN A 94 -13.08 -1.17 -5.72
CA ASN A 94 -14.07 -1.57 -6.71
C ASN A 94 -15.19 -2.37 -6.03
N PRO A 95 -16.29 -2.73 -6.69
CA PRO A 95 -17.39 -3.47 -6.06
C PRO A 95 -16.98 -4.78 -5.38
N HIS A 96 -16.01 -5.53 -5.93
CA HIS A 96 -15.51 -6.77 -5.33
C HIS A 96 -14.68 -6.50 -4.08
N ILE A 97 -13.78 -5.52 -4.13
CA ILE A 97 -12.98 -5.10 -2.98
C ILE A 97 -13.89 -4.63 -1.85
N LEU A 98 -14.89 -3.81 -2.14
CA LEU A 98 -15.82 -3.31 -1.13
C LEU A 98 -16.72 -4.41 -0.53
N ALA A 99 -17.03 -5.46 -1.29
CA ALA A 99 -17.78 -6.61 -0.79
C ALA A 99 -16.93 -7.49 0.15
N ASP A 100 -15.66 -7.70 -0.19
CA ASP A 100 -14.80 -8.69 0.44
C ASP A 100 -13.92 -8.14 1.56
N TYR A 101 -13.63 -6.83 1.55
CA TYR A 101 -12.72 -6.17 2.50
C TYR A 101 -13.38 -4.96 3.16
N ARG A 102 -12.76 -4.47 4.23
CA ARG A 102 -13.07 -3.17 4.85
C ARG A 102 -11.97 -2.20 4.53
N LEU A 103 -12.35 -0.99 4.12
CA LEU A 103 -11.41 0.10 3.85
C LEU A 103 -11.48 1.15 4.97
N PRO A 104 -10.37 1.78 5.33
CA PRO A 104 -10.34 2.90 6.25
C PRO A 104 -10.96 4.15 5.63
N ARG A 105 -11.17 5.18 6.46
CA ARG A 105 -11.75 6.47 6.03
C ARG A 105 -10.84 7.25 5.10
N HIS A 106 -9.52 7.12 5.32
CA HIS A 106 -8.52 7.88 4.58
C HIS A 106 -7.76 6.95 3.63
N PRO A 107 -7.61 7.35 2.36
CA PRO A 107 -6.70 6.66 1.46
C PRO A 107 -5.25 6.84 1.91
N LEU A 108 -4.38 5.93 1.51
CA LEU A 108 -2.94 6.09 1.65
C LEU A 108 -2.43 7.24 0.78
N PHE A 109 -2.81 7.25 -0.50
CA PHE A 109 -2.43 8.27 -1.48
C PHE A 109 -3.26 8.11 -2.76
N ARG A 110 -3.04 9.04 -3.71
CA ARG A 110 -3.58 8.95 -5.09
C ARG A 110 -2.46 8.62 -6.06
N ALA A 111 -2.77 7.80 -7.05
CA ALA A 111 -1.82 7.43 -8.10
C ALA A 111 -2.45 7.55 -9.50
N GLU A 112 -1.62 7.45 -10.54
CA GLU A 112 -2.08 7.45 -11.94
C GLU A 112 -1.72 6.14 -12.61
N ILE A 113 -2.71 5.49 -13.21
CA ILE A 113 -2.53 4.35 -14.09
C ILE A 113 -2.48 4.87 -15.52
N GLN A 114 -1.41 4.55 -16.21
CA GLN A 114 -1.18 5.01 -17.57
C GLN A 114 -1.12 3.84 -18.55
N LEU A 115 -1.59 4.11 -19.76
CA LEU A 115 -1.42 3.28 -20.93
C LEU A 115 -0.09 3.65 -21.58
N TRP A 116 0.81 2.69 -21.67
CA TRP A 116 2.15 2.86 -22.22
C TRP A 116 2.26 2.20 -23.58
N ALA A 117 2.90 2.90 -24.53
CA ALA A 117 3.23 2.39 -25.86
C ALA A 117 4.74 2.50 -26.14
N ARG A 118 5.24 1.80 -27.14
CA ARG A 118 6.58 2.03 -27.66
C ARG A 118 6.69 3.47 -28.17
N ARG A 119 7.83 4.10 -27.95
CA ARG A 119 8.04 5.52 -28.29
C ARG A 119 7.85 5.83 -29.78
N ASP A 120 8.28 4.94 -30.66
CA ASP A 120 8.15 5.08 -32.12
C ASP A 120 6.70 5.00 -32.62
N GLU A 121 5.84 4.32 -31.86
CA GLU A 121 4.41 4.18 -32.16
C GLU A 121 3.51 5.07 -31.29
N ALA A 122 4.08 5.73 -30.30
CA ALA A 122 3.34 6.44 -29.29
C ALA A 122 2.72 7.75 -29.82
N ARG A 123 1.42 7.88 -29.68
CA ARG A 123 0.65 9.11 -29.91
C ARG A 123 -0.37 9.24 -28.80
N PRO A 124 -0.72 10.47 -28.36
CA PRO A 124 -1.83 10.65 -27.44
C PRO A 124 -3.11 10.02 -28.00
N VAL A 125 -3.76 9.19 -27.21
CA VAL A 125 -4.97 8.47 -27.64
C VAL A 125 -6.09 8.64 -26.61
N ASN A 126 -7.33 8.49 -27.06
CA ASN A 126 -8.44 8.20 -26.18
C ASN A 126 -8.33 6.72 -25.76
N ALA A 127 -8.11 6.46 -24.46
CA ALA A 127 -7.91 5.11 -23.95
C ALA A 127 -9.08 4.16 -24.26
N GLU A 128 -10.33 4.67 -24.25
CA GLU A 128 -11.49 3.84 -24.54
C GLU A 128 -11.50 3.32 -25.97
N GLN A 129 -11.14 4.17 -26.93
CA GLN A 129 -11.13 3.82 -28.36
C GLN A 129 -9.89 3.02 -28.75
N ALA A 130 -8.74 3.37 -28.17
CA ALA A 130 -7.45 2.75 -28.52
C ALA A 130 -7.31 1.29 -28.09
N LEU A 131 -8.05 0.86 -27.09
CA LEU A 131 -7.91 -0.47 -26.50
C LEU A 131 -8.69 -1.58 -27.19
N SER A 132 -9.71 -1.24 -28.03
CA SER A 132 -10.54 -2.24 -28.70
C SER A 132 -9.71 -3.14 -29.63
N GLY A 133 -9.83 -4.45 -29.47
CA GLY A 133 -9.09 -5.47 -30.22
C GLY A 133 -7.61 -5.59 -29.87
N ARG A 134 -7.08 -4.79 -28.95
CA ARG A 134 -5.66 -4.73 -28.63
C ARG A 134 -5.23 -5.73 -27.57
N LYS A 135 -3.96 -6.15 -27.65
CA LYS A 135 -3.29 -6.93 -26.60
C LYS A 135 -2.65 -5.98 -25.59
N VAL A 136 -3.07 -6.10 -24.33
CA VAL A 136 -2.61 -5.22 -23.25
C VAL A 136 -1.97 -6.05 -22.13
N ALA A 137 -0.71 -5.78 -21.81
CA ALA A 137 -0.07 -6.37 -20.63
C ALA A 137 -0.65 -5.75 -19.37
N VAL A 138 -1.02 -6.61 -18.41
CA VAL A 138 -1.62 -6.24 -17.12
C VAL A 138 -0.96 -7.03 -16.00
N THR A 139 -0.67 -6.42 -14.87
CA THR A 139 -0.10 -7.12 -13.71
C THR A 139 -1.18 -7.93 -13.01
N LEU A 140 -0.86 -9.17 -12.70
CA LEU A 140 -1.80 -10.16 -12.19
C LEU A 140 -2.39 -9.74 -10.83
N GLY A 141 -3.71 -9.58 -10.80
CA GLY A 141 -4.46 -9.25 -9.59
C GLY A 141 -4.60 -7.75 -9.33
N TYR A 142 -4.04 -6.87 -10.18
CA TYR A 142 -4.23 -5.43 -10.05
C TYR A 142 -5.62 -4.99 -10.53
N GLU A 143 -6.13 -3.95 -9.88
CA GLU A 143 -7.34 -3.23 -10.25
C GLU A 143 -6.98 -1.99 -11.09
N TYR A 144 -7.50 -1.91 -12.30
CA TYR A 144 -7.23 -0.79 -13.23
C TYR A 144 -8.40 0.17 -13.36
N GLY A 145 -9.43 -0.01 -12.55
CA GLY A 145 -10.65 0.77 -12.53
C GLY A 145 -11.75 0.20 -13.43
N ASP A 146 -13.00 0.45 -13.04
CA ASP A 146 -14.20 -0.11 -13.69
C ASP A 146 -14.25 0.13 -15.20
N GLY A 147 -13.77 1.28 -15.67
CA GLY A 147 -13.73 1.61 -17.09
C GLY A 147 -12.83 0.68 -17.92
N PHE A 148 -11.78 0.11 -17.29
CA PHE A 148 -10.94 -0.90 -17.93
C PHE A 148 -11.36 -2.32 -17.54
N ASP A 149 -11.62 -2.56 -16.27
CA ASP A 149 -11.78 -3.91 -15.72
C ASP A 149 -13.02 -4.64 -16.26
N ARG A 150 -14.08 -3.87 -16.61
CA ARG A 150 -15.32 -4.42 -17.20
C ARG A 150 -15.27 -4.61 -18.71
N ARG A 151 -14.19 -4.24 -19.38
CA ARG A 151 -14.10 -4.39 -20.86
C ARG A 151 -13.90 -5.84 -21.24
N HIS A 152 -14.52 -6.24 -22.34
CA HIS A 152 -14.40 -7.57 -22.94
C HIS A 152 -13.91 -7.51 -24.40
N ASP A 153 -13.68 -6.30 -24.91
CA ASP A 153 -13.31 -6.02 -26.29
C ASP A 153 -11.80 -5.91 -26.52
N LEU A 154 -10.99 -6.35 -25.57
CA LEU A 154 -9.53 -6.38 -25.63
C LEU A 154 -8.96 -7.69 -25.11
N VAL A 155 -7.68 -7.97 -25.43
CA VAL A 155 -6.99 -9.17 -24.97
C VAL A 155 -6.03 -8.80 -23.84
N ARG A 156 -6.35 -9.21 -22.60
CA ARG A 156 -5.46 -9.04 -21.45
C ARG A 156 -4.38 -10.12 -21.45
N ILE A 157 -3.13 -9.69 -21.34
CA ILE A 157 -1.98 -10.59 -21.19
C ILE A 157 -1.44 -10.40 -19.77
N PRO A 158 -1.79 -11.32 -18.84
CA PRO A 158 -1.37 -11.19 -17.44
C PRO A 158 0.13 -11.47 -17.30
N VAL A 159 0.81 -10.59 -16.56
CA VAL A 159 2.23 -10.72 -16.19
C VAL A 159 2.36 -10.69 -14.67
N ARG A 160 3.49 -11.22 -14.16
CA ARG A 160 3.74 -11.21 -12.70
C ARG A 160 4.19 -9.87 -12.17
N LYS A 161 4.88 -9.07 -13.00
CA LYS A 161 5.51 -7.78 -12.67
C LYS A 161 5.42 -6.88 -13.89
N ASP A 162 5.32 -5.57 -13.66
CA ASP A 162 5.30 -4.55 -14.71
C ASP A 162 6.51 -4.68 -15.66
N TYR A 163 7.68 -5.03 -15.12
CA TYR A 163 8.89 -5.29 -15.91
C TYR A 163 8.66 -6.25 -17.10
N TYR A 164 7.98 -7.37 -16.86
CA TYR A 164 7.69 -8.32 -17.94
C TYR A 164 6.68 -7.78 -18.95
N GLY A 165 5.76 -6.93 -18.51
CA GLY A 165 4.83 -6.21 -19.37
C GLY A 165 5.59 -5.31 -20.35
N PHE A 166 6.55 -4.53 -19.85
CA PHE A 166 7.40 -3.67 -20.69
C PHE A 166 8.32 -4.47 -21.61
N LEU A 167 8.89 -5.59 -21.18
CA LEU A 167 9.63 -6.47 -22.07
C LEU A 167 8.77 -7.06 -23.21
N MET A 168 7.52 -7.37 -22.93
CA MET A 168 6.58 -7.83 -23.96
C MET A 168 6.22 -6.70 -24.94
N LEU A 169 6.02 -5.49 -24.42
CA LEU A 169 5.77 -4.30 -25.22
C LEU A 169 6.95 -3.97 -26.13
N GLN A 170 8.18 -4.00 -25.60
CA GLN A 170 9.42 -3.81 -26.35
C GLN A 170 9.54 -4.78 -27.54
N ARG A 171 9.16 -6.04 -27.32
CA ARG A 171 9.23 -7.11 -28.35
C ARG A 171 8.00 -7.16 -29.28
N GLY A 172 7.08 -6.20 -29.19
CA GLY A 172 5.86 -6.17 -29.99
C GLY A 172 4.89 -7.33 -29.74
N ARG A 173 5.00 -8.01 -28.58
CA ARG A 173 4.12 -9.12 -28.23
C ARG A 173 2.75 -8.63 -27.67
N VAL A 174 2.71 -7.40 -27.19
CA VAL A 174 1.54 -6.64 -26.81
C VAL A 174 1.56 -5.28 -27.47
N ASP A 175 0.40 -4.67 -27.66
CA ASP A 175 0.25 -3.34 -28.24
C ASP A 175 0.49 -2.25 -27.20
N TYR A 176 0.08 -2.53 -25.95
CA TYR A 176 0.19 -1.61 -24.81
C TYR A 176 0.57 -2.37 -23.52
N ALA A 177 1.09 -1.62 -22.54
CA ALA A 177 1.21 -2.05 -21.16
C ALA A 177 0.47 -1.07 -20.25
N LEU A 178 -0.24 -1.57 -19.23
CA LEU A 178 -0.77 -0.77 -18.14
C LEU A 178 0.21 -0.81 -16.97
N ALA A 179 0.61 0.36 -16.51
CA ALA A 179 1.43 0.49 -15.32
C ALA A 179 1.18 1.83 -14.63
N TYR A 180 1.41 1.87 -13.33
CA TYR A 180 1.40 3.10 -12.57
C TYR A 180 2.56 4.00 -12.99
N ARG A 181 2.29 5.31 -13.12
CA ARG A 181 3.25 6.29 -13.64
C ARG A 181 4.59 6.27 -12.92
N ASN A 182 4.57 6.35 -11.60
CA ASN A 182 5.81 6.43 -10.82
C ASN A 182 6.53 5.09 -10.77
N THR A 183 5.79 3.97 -10.73
CA THR A 183 6.38 2.62 -10.83
C THR A 183 7.09 2.42 -12.17
N ALA A 184 6.46 2.83 -13.28
CA ALA A 184 7.08 2.74 -14.59
C ALA A 184 8.35 3.61 -14.70
N ARG A 185 8.31 4.85 -14.20
CA ARG A 185 9.49 5.74 -14.19
C ARG A 185 10.64 5.13 -13.39
N GLN A 186 10.36 4.63 -12.19
CA GLN A 186 11.34 3.99 -11.34
C GLN A 186 11.91 2.73 -12.01
N LEU A 187 11.05 1.93 -12.63
CA LEU A 187 11.48 0.75 -13.36
C LEU A 187 12.45 1.10 -14.49
N PHE A 188 12.18 2.17 -15.24
CA PHE A 188 13.06 2.60 -16.33
C PHE A 188 14.40 3.10 -15.82
N SER A 189 14.47 3.77 -14.66
CA SER A 189 15.74 4.18 -14.06
C SER A 189 16.56 3.00 -13.52
N GLU A 190 15.91 1.91 -13.09
CA GLU A 190 16.59 0.69 -12.61
C GLU A 190 16.99 -0.26 -13.74
N HIS A 191 16.40 -0.11 -14.94
CA HIS A 191 16.57 -0.99 -16.10
C HIS A 191 16.96 -0.19 -17.37
N PRO A 192 18.26 0.09 -17.56
CA PRO A 192 18.74 0.89 -18.71
C PRO A 192 18.28 0.36 -20.07
N GLU A 193 18.04 -0.96 -20.18
CA GLU A 193 17.53 -1.58 -21.40
C GLU A 193 16.09 -1.17 -21.75
N LEU A 194 15.37 -0.56 -20.81
CA LEU A 194 14.00 -0.05 -21.00
C LEU A 194 13.95 1.48 -21.12
N GLU A 195 15.02 2.15 -20.74
CA GLU A 195 15.06 3.60 -20.69
C GLU A 195 14.82 4.21 -22.08
N GLY A 196 14.00 5.25 -22.12
CA GLY A 196 13.70 5.99 -23.35
C GLY A 196 12.88 5.24 -24.41
N GLN A 197 12.54 3.95 -24.21
CA GLN A 197 11.83 3.14 -25.21
C GLN A 197 10.31 3.31 -25.19
N PHE A 198 9.74 3.82 -24.12
CA PHE A 198 8.30 3.93 -23.92
C PHE A 198 7.87 5.33 -23.56
N GLN A 199 6.60 5.61 -23.82
CA GLN A 199 5.95 6.82 -23.31
C GLN A 199 4.48 6.55 -23.02
N PRO A 200 3.88 7.30 -22.06
CA PRO A 200 2.47 7.21 -21.77
C PRO A 200 1.68 7.87 -22.90
N VAL A 201 0.60 7.22 -23.34
CA VAL A 201 -0.28 7.71 -24.40
C VAL A 201 -1.66 8.09 -23.90
N ALA A 202 -2.07 7.60 -22.72
CA ALA A 202 -3.31 7.99 -22.05
C ALA A 202 -3.22 7.72 -20.54
N THR A 203 -3.99 8.47 -19.74
CA THR A 203 -4.33 8.08 -18.36
C THR A 203 -5.60 7.25 -18.38
N VAL A 204 -5.56 6.06 -17.82
CA VAL A 204 -6.71 5.14 -17.79
C VAL A 204 -7.53 5.34 -16.53
N HIS A 205 -6.85 5.52 -15.38
CA HIS A 205 -7.51 5.69 -14.08
C HIS A 205 -6.63 6.49 -13.10
N ARG A 206 -7.28 7.15 -12.14
CA ARG A 206 -6.61 7.84 -11.01
C ARG A 206 -7.18 7.33 -9.69
N PRO A 207 -6.76 6.13 -9.25
CA PRO A 207 -7.28 5.57 -8.02
C PRO A 207 -6.77 6.27 -6.78
N GLU A 208 -7.60 6.26 -5.74
CA GLU A 208 -7.16 6.34 -4.36
C GLU A 208 -6.77 4.94 -3.91
N LEU A 209 -5.61 4.79 -3.26
CA LEU A 209 -5.09 3.51 -2.80
C LEU A 209 -5.29 3.40 -1.29
N TYR A 210 -5.74 2.24 -0.84
CA TYR A 210 -6.13 2.00 0.55
C TYR A 210 -5.38 0.82 1.17
N LEU A 211 -5.34 0.82 2.48
CA LEU A 211 -5.12 -0.39 3.27
C LEU A 211 -6.44 -1.16 3.31
N SER A 212 -6.43 -2.43 2.91
CA SER A 212 -7.60 -3.31 2.93
C SER A 212 -7.54 -4.25 4.11
N PHE A 213 -8.59 -4.24 4.95
CA PHE A 213 -8.70 -5.13 6.10
C PHE A 213 -9.63 -6.30 5.81
N SER A 214 -9.22 -7.48 6.24
CA SER A 214 -10.01 -8.70 6.14
C SER A 214 -11.34 -8.57 6.89
N ARG A 215 -12.44 -9.02 6.29
CA ARG A 215 -13.72 -9.14 7.01
C ARG A 215 -13.80 -10.36 7.93
N ARG A 216 -12.82 -11.28 7.83
CA ARG A 216 -12.81 -12.57 8.52
C ARG A 216 -11.74 -12.69 9.60
N HIS A 217 -10.70 -11.85 9.56
CA HIS A 217 -9.63 -11.90 10.56
C HIS A 217 -10.08 -11.23 11.88
N PRO A 218 -9.90 -11.87 13.03
CA PRO A 218 -10.46 -11.39 14.31
C PRO A 218 -9.94 -10.01 14.74
N GLN A 219 -8.72 -9.65 14.35
CA GLN A 219 -8.12 -8.36 14.71
C GLN A 219 -8.38 -7.26 13.68
N ALA A 220 -8.97 -7.57 12.53
CA ALA A 220 -9.03 -6.61 11.41
C ALA A 220 -9.83 -5.34 11.74
N GLU A 221 -10.94 -5.45 12.49
CA GLU A 221 -11.72 -4.29 12.92
C GLU A 221 -10.91 -3.36 13.81
N HIS A 222 -10.30 -3.93 14.86
CA HIS A 222 -9.46 -3.17 15.78
C HIS A 222 -8.33 -2.45 15.05
N LEU A 223 -7.71 -3.14 14.07
CA LEU A 223 -6.62 -2.59 13.28
C LEU A 223 -7.06 -1.46 12.36
N LEU A 224 -8.24 -1.59 11.76
CA LEU A 224 -8.84 -0.53 10.96
C LEU A 224 -9.07 0.72 11.82
N GLU A 225 -9.65 0.57 13.02
CA GLU A 225 -9.87 1.70 13.95
C GLU A 225 -8.54 2.36 14.36
N ARG A 226 -7.51 1.57 14.68
CA ARG A 226 -6.17 2.10 15.02
C ARG A 226 -5.54 2.83 13.84
N PHE A 227 -5.68 2.28 12.65
CA PHE A 227 -5.17 2.91 11.43
C PHE A 227 -5.87 4.25 11.16
N ASP A 228 -7.21 4.31 11.23
CA ASP A 228 -7.98 5.54 11.04
C ASP A 228 -7.60 6.62 12.05
N LEU A 229 -7.45 6.25 13.32
CA LEU A 229 -6.96 7.17 14.36
C LEU A 229 -5.56 7.69 14.04
N GLY A 230 -4.66 6.81 13.65
CA GLY A 230 -3.30 7.19 13.30
C GLY A 230 -3.23 8.08 12.07
N MET A 231 -3.98 7.75 11.01
CA MET A 231 -4.09 8.60 9.82
C MET A 231 -4.58 10.00 10.16
N GLN A 232 -5.62 10.12 11.00
CA GLN A 232 -6.10 11.41 11.46
C GLN A 232 -5.00 12.21 12.17
N ARG A 233 -4.20 11.56 13.02
CA ARG A 233 -3.10 12.20 13.76
C ARG A 233 -1.97 12.67 12.84
N ILE A 234 -1.52 11.84 11.90
CA ILE A 234 -0.43 12.23 10.98
C ILE A 234 -0.87 13.26 9.95
N LEU A 235 -2.14 13.27 9.55
CA LEU A 235 -2.71 14.35 8.72
C LEU A 235 -2.75 15.68 9.50
N ALA A 236 -3.21 15.67 10.74
CA ALA A 236 -3.29 16.87 11.57
C ALA A 236 -1.92 17.46 11.95
N SER A 237 -0.90 16.61 12.16
CA SER A 237 0.46 17.04 12.50
C SER A 237 1.30 17.48 11.29
N GLY A 238 0.84 17.23 10.06
CA GLY A 238 1.60 17.46 8.84
C GLY A 238 2.67 16.37 8.55
N GLU A 239 2.76 15.33 9.36
CA GLU A 239 3.70 14.21 9.12
C GLU A 239 3.40 13.49 7.81
N TYR A 240 2.12 13.30 7.48
CA TYR A 240 1.70 12.74 6.21
C TYR A 240 2.26 13.52 5.01
N GLN A 241 2.14 14.85 5.02
CA GLN A 241 2.65 15.68 3.93
C GLN A 241 4.19 15.61 3.83
N LYS A 242 4.89 15.57 4.95
CA LYS A 242 6.36 15.41 4.97
C LYS A 242 6.80 14.08 4.32
N ILE A 243 6.04 13.00 4.54
CA ILE A 243 6.33 11.71 3.90
C ILE A 243 6.15 11.85 2.38
N LEU A 244 5.05 12.42 1.91
CA LEU A 244 4.81 12.61 0.47
C LEU A 244 5.88 13.48 -0.19
N ASP A 245 6.25 14.60 0.43
CA ASP A 245 7.26 15.54 -0.08
C ASP A 245 8.64 14.87 -0.18
N GLY A 246 9.02 14.07 0.83
CA GLY A 246 10.27 13.32 0.82
C GLY A 246 10.36 12.34 -0.36
N TRP A 247 9.28 11.63 -0.66
CA TRP A 247 9.21 10.70 -1.78
C TRP A 247 9.12 11.39 -3.15
N SER A 248 8.47 12.57 -3.23
CA SER A 248 8.42 13.37 -4.46
C SER A 248 9.80 13.91 -4.82
N GLN A 249 10.54 14.46 -3.86
CA GLN A 249 11.90 14.95 -4.08
C GLN A 249 12.87 13.83 -4.48
N ALA A 250 12.74 12.65 -3.89
CA ALA A 250 13.54 11.49 -4.25
C ALA A 250 13.28 11.05 -5.71
N ALA A 251 12.02 11.11 -6.16
CA ALA A 251 11.63 10.78 -7.54
C ALA A 251 12.15 11.80 -8.57
N ASP A 252 12.22 13.08 -8.20
CA ASP A 252 12.74 14.15 -9.06
C ASP A 252 14.27 14.24 -9.06
N ALA A 253 14.94 13.69 -8.04
CA ALA A 253 16.40 13.67 -7.92
C ALA A 253 17.04 12.47 -8.64
N THR A 254 16.26 11.52 -9.13
CA THR A 254 16.74 10.40 -9.93
C THR A 254 16.84 10.88 -11.39
N PRO A 255 18.03 10.92 -12.01
CA PRO A 255 18.27 11.47 -13.33
C PRO A 255 17.51 10.75 -14.44
#